data_a591fc4a40316f438fcdbfbccb9ef7c2
#
_entry.id   a591fc4a40316f438fcdbfbccb9ef7c2
#
_cell.length_a   1.000
_cell.length_b   1.000
_cell.length_c   1.000
_cell.angle_alpha   90.00
_cell.angle_beta   90.00
_cell.angle_gamma   90.00
#
_symmetry.space_group_name_H-M   'P 1'
#
loop_
_entity.id
_entity.type
_entity.pdbx_description
1 polymer ?
#
loop_
_entity_poly.entity_id
_entity_poly.type
_entity_poly.pdbx_seq_one_letter_code
_entity_poly.pdbx_strand_id
1 'polypeptide(L)'
;RGLGDVYKRQGQSPQSTPKIEIPKTQKILERLYHIYDVTNPKSLILSPSALNTYLDCRLRFYFRYIAGLKTPEEVSAEIDSALFGTIFHRSAELAYTELTSNGQMIQKEDLERLLRNDVKLQGYVDQAFKEEFFKVKPEEKPEYNGVQLINSKVITSYLRQLLRNDLQYAPFEMVAMEQAVSEKITIQTDLGPFTVRLGGTIDRMDAKESTLRIVDYKTGGNPKIPANIEQLFTPSETRPNYIFQTFLYASIMCRQQTLKVAPALLYIHRAASDSYSPVIEMGEPRQPKIPVNNFTFFEDEFRKRLQTLLEEIFSENEPFTQTEDIKKCSYCDFKAICKR
;
A
#
# COMPACT_ATOMS: atom_id res chain seq x y z
N ARG A 1 -6.51 60.80 37.77
CA ARG A 1 -5.68 60.58 36.53
C ARG A 1 -4.78 59.39 36.80
N GLY A 2 -5.17 58.22 36.41
CA GLY A 2 -4.36 57.00 36.46
C GLY A 2 -3.80 56.69 35.06
N LEU A 3 -2.49 56.66 34.94
CA LEU A 3 -1.77 56.20 33.78
C LEU A 3 -1.73 54.67 33.87
N GLY A 4 -2.48 53.99 32.98
CA GLY A 4 -2.38 52.57 32.83
C GLY A 4 -1.18 52.20 31.94
N ASP A 5 -0.20 51.52 32.51
CA ASP A 5 0.91 50.98 31.77
C ASP A 5 0.43 49.85 30.85
N VAL A 6 0.49 50.11 29.55
CA VAL A 6 0.23 49.11 28.52
C VAL A 6 1.52 48.29 28.33
N TYR A 7 1.61 47.13 28.98
CA TYR A 7 2.66 46.16 28.67
C TYR A 7 2.43 45.57 27.28
N LYS A 8 3.19 46.01 26.29
CA LYS A 8 3.35 45.32 25.04
C LYS A 8 4.08 44.00 25.32
N ARG A 9 3.36 42.90 25.36
CA ARG A 9 4.00 41.59 25.20
C ARG A 9 4.69 41.59 23.83
N GLN A 10 6.02 41.68 23.82
CA GLN A 10 6.81 41.35 22.65
C GLN A 10 6.55 39.88 22.33
N GLY A 11 5.91 39.63 21.18
CA GLY A 11 5.71 38.28 20.70
C GLY A 11 7.09 37.66 20.56
N GLN A 12 7.37 36.62 21.34
CA GLN A 12 8.49 35.73 21.04
C GLN A 12 8.26 35.20 19.62
N SER A 13 9.19 35.52 18.73
CA SER A 13 9.25 34.85 17.43
C SER A 13 9.14 33.35 17.68
N PRO A 14 8.30 32.59 16.92
CA PRO A 14 8.21 31.17 17.13
C PRO A 14 9.62 30.59 17.00
N GLN A 15 10.17 30.13 18.12
CA GLN A 15 11.44 29.42 18.12
C GLN A 15 11.21 28.21 17.23
N SER A 16 11.93 28.14 16.10
CA SER A 16 11.92 26.96 15.25
C SER A 16 12.33 25.77 16.10
N THR A 17 11.40 24.86 16.36
CA THR A 17 11.73 23.61 17.06
C THR A 17 12.85 22.92 16.29
N PRO A 18 13.99 22.60 16.96
CA PRO A 18 15.10 21.95 16.27
C PRO A 18 14.61 20.66 15.62
N LYS A 19 15.01 20.43 14.36
CA LYS A 19 14.70 19.18 13.67
C LYS A 19 15.31 18.02 14.46
N ILE A 20 14.51 16.99 14.70
CA ILE A 20 14.99 15.76 15.35
C ILE A 20 15.69 14.92 14.29
N GLU A 21 16.90 14.52 14.61
CA GLU A 21 17.73 13.63 13.83
C GLU A 21 18.31 12.54 14.73
N ILE A 22 18.24 11.30 14.27
CA ILE A 22 18.81 10.14 14.98
C ILE A 22 19.93 9.57 14.12
N PRO A 23 21.20 9.73 14.54
CA PRO A 23 22.32 9.13 13.83
C PRO A 23 22.26 7.60 13.95
N LYS A 24 22.67 6.90 12.91
CA LYS A 24 22.77 5.45 12.90
C LYS A 24 24.02 5.00 13.68
N THR A 25 23.93 5.07 15.02
CA THR A 25 24.96 4.52 15.90
C THR A 25 25.14 3.03 15.66
N GLN A 26 26.29 2.48 16.01
CA GLN A 26 26.59 1.05 15.88
C GLN A 26 25.46 0.17 16.42
N LYS A 27 24.92 0.50 17.61
CA LYS A 27 23.80 -0.24 18.20
C LYS A 27 22.52 -0.22 17.35
N ILE A 28 22.23 0.91 16.71
CA ILE A 28 21.07 1.04 15.82
C ILE A 28 21.32 0.25 14.54
N LEU A 29 22.51 0.30 13.97
CA LEU A 29 22.89 -0.48 12.79
C LEU A 29 22.81 -1.97 13.08
N GLU A 30 23.42 -2.46 14.16
CA GLU A 30 23.34 -3.86 14.55
C GLU A 30 21.88 -4.34 14.64
N ARG A 31 21.00 -3.52 15.24
CA ARG A 31 19.57 -3.82 15.31
C ARG A 31 18.89 -3.83 13.94
N LEU A 32 19.18 -2.84 13.08
CA LEU A 32 18.66 -2.74 11.71
C LEU A 32 19.07 -3.98 10.88
N TYR A 33 20.35 -4.33 10.89
CA TYR A 33 20.85 -5.51 10.21
C TYR A 33 20.20 -6.79 10.76
N HIS A 34 20.14 -6.96 12.08
CA HIS A 34 19.53 -8.13 12.69
C HIS A 34 18.06 -8.33 12.31
N ILE A 35 17.28 -7.24 12.17
CA ILE A 35 15.87 -7.30 11.81
C ILE A 35 15.69 -7.83 10.38
N TYR A 36 16.57 -7.46 9.44
CA TYR A 36 16.38 -7.74 8.01
C TYR A 36 17.37 -8.76 7.43
N ASP A 37 18.32 -9.28 8.21
CA ASP A 37 19.26 -10.29 7.76
C ASP A 37 18.55 -11.60 7.41
N VAL A 38 18.60 -11.99 6.13
CA VAL A 38 17.95 -13.22 5.62
C VAL A 38 18.52 -14.50 6.26
N THR A 39 19.70 -14.46 6.89
CA THR A 39 20.26 -15.60 7.62
C THR A 39 19.57 -15.80 8.97
N ASN A 40 18.91 -14.79 9.49
CA ASN A 40 18.08 -14.87 10.69
C ASN A 40 16.71 -15.47 10.34
N PRO A 41 16.32 -16.63 10.91
CA PRO A 41 15.00 -17.23 10.66
C PRO A 41 13.80 -16.34 11.02
N LYS A 42 14.03 -15.36 11.90
CA LYS A 42 13.00 -14.40 12.34
C LYS A 42 13.10 -13.05 11.62
N SER A 43 13.91 -12.96 10.54
CA SER A 43 14.06 -11.73 9.80
C SER A 43 12.72 -11.27 9.20
N LEU A 44 12.51 -9.97 9.23
CA LEU A 44 11.34 -9.36 8.62
C LEU A 44 11.55 -9.17 7.12
N ILE A 45 10.43 -9.17 6.39
CA ILE A 45 10.40 -8.74 4.99
C ILE A 45 10.36 -7.21 4.97
N LEU A 46 11.22 -6.61 4.18
CA LEU A 46 11.16 -5.17 3.91
C LEU A 46 10.05 -4.91 2.90
N SER A 47 8.89 -4.55 3.40
CA SER A 47 7.66 -4.42 2.62
C SER A 47 7.58 -3.09 1.86
N PRO A 48 6.74 -2.98 0.81
CA PRO A 48 6.45 -1.70 0.15
C PRO A 48 5.99 -0.62 1.13
N SER A 49 5.22 -0.99 2.16
CA SER A 49 4.78 -0.06 3.20
C SER A 49 5.94 0.47 4.05
N ALA A 50 6.92 -0.39 4.36
CA ALA A 50 8.12 0.02 5.08
C ALA A 50 8.97 0.98 4.24
N LEU A 51 9.21 0.65 2.96
CA LEU A 51 9.95 1.50 2.01
C LEU A 51 9.22 2.84 1.78
N ASN A 52 7.91 2.82 1.59
CA ASN A 52 7.10 4.03 1.49
C ASN A 52 7.21 4.89 2.76
N THR A 53 7.21 4.27 3.94
CA THR A 53 7.38 4.99 5.21
C THR A 53 8.76 5.66 5.29
N TYR A 54 9.82 4.99 4.83
CA TYR A 54 11.16 5.56 4.80
C TYR A 54 11.24 6.76 3.84
N LEU A 55 10.72 6.60 2.62
CA LEU A 55 10.65 7.67 1.61
C LEU A 55 9.81 8.87 2.07
N ASP A 56 8.77 8.64 2.86
CA ASP A 56 7.92 9.71 3.38
C ASP A 56 8.53 10.41 4.60
N CYS A 57 9.16 9.65 5.50
CA CYS A 57 9.82 10.17 6.71
C CYS A 57 10.75 9.11 7.29
N ARG A 58 12.07 9.33 7.18
CA ARG A 58 13.11 8.42 7.72
C ARG A 58 12.94 8.20 9.22
N LEU A 59 12.59 9.26 9.97
CA LEU A 59 12.39 9.16 11.42
C LEU A 59 11.15 8.33 11.79
N ARG A 60 10.06 8.42 11.01
CA ARG A 60 8.89 7.55 11.19
C ARG A 60 9.23 6.09 10.95
N PHE A 61 10.05 5.81 9.94
CA PHE A 61 10.57 4.46 9.67
C PHE A 61 11.36 3.94 10.88
N TYR A 62 12.26 4.74 11.43
CA TYR A 62 13.01 4.37 12.62
C TYR A 62 12.10 4.02 13.79
N PHE A 63 11.17 4.91 14.14
CA PHE A 63 10.27 4.65 15.28
C PHE A 63 9.45 3.38 15.10
N ARG A 64 8.88 3.18 13.92
CA ARG A 64 7.97 2.07 13.67
C ARG A 64 8.70 0.73 13.49
N TYR A 65 9.73 0.69 12.67
CA TYR A 65 10.35 -0.55 12.23
C TYR A 65 11.63 -0.90 13.00
N ILE A 66 12.38 0.07 13.49
CA ILE A 66 13.65 -0.19 14.20
C ILE A 66 13.43 -0.12 15.71
N ALA A 67 12.87 0.97 16.21
CA ALA A 67 12.57 1.12 17.64
C ALA A 67 11.39 0.24 18.07
N GLY A 68 10.49 -0.13 17.15
CA GLY A 68 9.34 -0.98 17.41
C GLY A 68 8.26 -0.28 18.24
N LEU A 69 8.17 1.06 18.14
CA LEU A 69 7.11 1.80 18.82
C LEU A 69 5.76 1.49 18.19
N LYS A 70 4.80 1.15 19.01
CA LYS A 70 3.40 0.94 18.62
C LYS A 70 2.54 2.04 19.20
N THR A 71 1.57 2.50 18.42
CA THR A 71 0.46 3.28 18.98
C THR A 71 -0.46 2.34 19.76
N PRO A 72 -1.02 2.79 20.89
CA PRO A 72 -2.09 2.05 21.53
C PRO A 72 -3.22 1.79 20.51
N GLU A 73 -3.66 0.55 20.42
CA GLU A 73 -4.86 0.24 19.64
C GLU A 73 -6.06 0.83 20.40
N GLU A 74 -6.61 1.92 19.88
CA GLU A 74 -7.92 2.38 20.32
C GLU A 74 -8.94 1.38 19.75
N VAL A 75 -9.64 0.69 20.64
CA VAL A 75 -10.79 -0.14 20.26
C VAL A 75 -11.90 0.82 19.81
N SER A 76 -11.86 1.18 18.54
CA SER A 76 -12.92 1.98 17.95
C SER A 76 -14.10 1.07 17.56
N ALA A 77 -15.30 1.48 17.97
CA ALA A 77 -16.53 0.88 17.45
C ALA A 77 -16.81 1.31 16.00
N GLU A 78 -16.01 2.21 15.45
CA GLU A 78 -16.15 2.76 14.11
C GLU A 78 -15.17 2.08 13.14
N ILE A 79 -15.63 1.94 11.91
CA ILE A 79 -14.84 1.40 10.81
C ILE A 79 -14.04 2.55 10.20
N ASP A 80 -12.74 2.55 10.42
CA ASP A 80 -11.82 3.48 9.76
C ASP A 80 -11.55 3.07 8.29
N SER A 81 -10.83 3.90 7.57
CA SER A 81 -10.54 3.67 6.15
C SER A 81 -9.66 2.44 5.90
N ALA A 82 -8.80 2.05 6.86
CA ALA A 82 -7.94 0.88 6.73
C ALA A 82 -8.76 -0.39 6.90
N LEU A 83 -9.58 -0.47 7.95
CA LEU A 83 -10.47 -1.61 8.19
C LEU A 83 -11.54 -1.76 7.10
N PHE A 84 -12.07 -0.63 6.59
CA PHE A 84 -12.95 -0.65 5.40
C PHE A 84 -12.28 -1.32 4.20
N GLY A 85 -11.01 -0.97 3.94
CA GLY A 85 -10.21 -1.61 2.91
C GLY A 85 -10.04 -3.11 3.14
N THR A 86 -9.67 -3.51 4.36
CA THR A 86 -9.48 -4.93 4.72
C THR A 86 -10.75 -5.75 4.51
N ILE A 87 -11.92 -5.24 4.95
CA ILE A 87 -13.22 -5.90 4.73
C ILE A 87 -13.53 -6.03 3.23
N PHE A 88 -13.24 -4.98 2.44
CA PHE A 88 -13.43 -5.03 0.99
C PHE A 88 -12.54 -6.10 0.33
N HIS A 89 -11.23 -6.13 0.64
CA HIS A 89 -10.29 -7.12 0.11
C HIS A 89 -10.74 -8.54 0.45
N ARG A 90 -11.14 -8.78 1.70
CA ARG A 90 -11.67 -10.09 2.11
C ARG A 90 -12.95 -10.47 1.38
N SER A 91 -13.86 -9.50 1.17
CA SER A 91 -15.09 -9.74 0.39
C SER A 91 -14.80 -10.10 -1.06
N ALA A 92 -13.82 -9.43 -1.69
CA ALA A 92 -13.37 -9.75 -3.03
C ALA A 92 -12.73 -11.14 -3.10
N GLU A 93 -11.83 -11.46 -2.15
CA GLU A 93 -11.20 -12.78 -2.06
C GLU A 93 -12.25 -13.91 -1.97
N LEU A 94 -13.25 -13.77 -1.11
CA LEU A 94 -14.35 -14.74 -0.96
C LEU A 94 -15.13 -14.93 -2.27
N ALA A 95 -15.45 -13.83 -2.95
CA ALA A 95 -16.19 -13.88 -4.21
C ALA A 95 -15.41 -14.59 -5.32
N TYR A 96 -14.12 -14.27 -5.47
CA TYR A 96 -13.28 -14.90 -6.49
C TYR A 96 -12.88 -16.34 -6.16
N THR A 97 -12.70 -16.67 -4.88
CA THR A 97 -12.49 -18.07 -4.45
C THR A 97 -13.65 -18.94 -4.87
N GLU A 98 -14.88 -18.45 -4.76
CA GLU A 98 -16.03 -19.21 -5.25
C GLU A 98 -16.10 -19.26 -6.77
N LEU A 99 -15.85 -18.15 -7.48
CA LEU A 99 -15.85 -18.13 -8.93
C LEU A 99 -14.83 -19.11 -9.52
N THR A 100 -13.71 -19.34 -8.82
CA THR A 100 -12.64 -20.24 -9.25
C THR A 100 -12.76 -21.67 -8.70
N SER A 101 -13.80 -21.99 -7.96
CA SER A 101 -14.01 -23.31 -7.34
C SER A 101 -14.06 -24.46 -8.35
N ASN A 102 -14.49 -24.20 -9.58
CA ASN A 102 -14.60 -25.17 -10.67
C ASN A 102 -13.55 -24.98 -11.78
N GLY A 103 -12.55 -24.15 -11.57
CA GLY A 103 -11.50 -23.85 -12.52
C GLY A 103 -11.06 -22.38 -12.45
N GLN A 104 -9.82 -22.11 -12.86
CA GLN A 104 -9.22 -20.78 -12.73
C GLN A 104 -9.71 -19.77 -13.79
N MET A 105 -10.31 -20.24 -14.90
CA MET A 105 -10.81 -19.37 -15.97
C MET A 105 -12.13 -18.74 -15.58
N ILE A 106 -12.17 -17.44 -15.54
CA ILE A 106 -13.39 -16.64 -15.25
C ILE A 106 -13.98 -16.16 -16.58
N GLN A 107 -15.21 -16.59 -16.86
CA GLN A 107 -15.97 -16.21 -18.04
C GLN A 107 -16.91 -15.05 -17.75
N LYS A 108 -17.39 -14.37 -18.80
CA LYS A 108 -18.37 -13.29 -18.67
C LYS A 108 -19.66 -13.76 -17.99
N GLU A 109 -20.12 -14.93 -18.36
CA GLU A 109 -21.35 -15.56 -17.86
C GLU A 109 -21.28 -15.81 -16.34
N ASP A 110 -20.09 -16.14 -15.81
CA ASP A 110 -19.89 -16.36 -14.37
C ASP A 110 -20.04 -15.05 -13.59
N LEU A 111 -19.44 -13.98 -14.11
CA LEU A 111 -19.55 -12.64 -13.53
C LEU A 111 -20.98 -12.09 -13.62
N GLU A 112 -21.66 -12.25 -14.76
CA GLU A 112 -23.06 -11.85 -14.92
C GLU A 112 -23.99 -12.60 -13.96
N ARG A 113 -23.80 -13.93 -13.82
CA ARG A 113 -24.58 -14.74 -12.89
C ARG A 113 -24.41 -14.24 -11.43
N LEU A 114 -23.18 -13.93 -11.03
CA LEU A 114 -22.91 -13.40 -9.70
C LEU A 114 -23.48 -12.00 -9.53
N LEU A 115 -23.36 -11.10 -10.50
CA LEU A 115 -23.90 -9.75 -10.47
C LEU A 115 -25.42 -9.69 -10.31
N ARG A 116 -26.15 -10.73 -10.76
CA ARG A 116 -27.62 -10.86 -10.57
C ARG A 116 -28.03 -11.38 -9.20
N ASN A 117 -27.07 -11.81 -8.37
CA ASN A 117 -27.37 -12.43 -7.06
C ASN A 117 -26.96 -11.50 -5.91
N ASP A 118 -27.85 -10.56 -5.59
CA ASP A 118 -27.63 -9.57 -4.53
C ASP A 118 -27.45 -10.20 -3.14
N VAL A 119 -28.17 -11.28 -2.87
CA VAL A 119 -28.08 -12.01 -1.60
C VAL A 119 -26.66 -12.59 -1.42
N LYS A 120 -26.11 -13.13 -2.49
CA LYS A 120 -24.78 -13.73 -2.47
C LYS A 120 -23.68 -12.67 -2.31
N LEU A 121 -23.78 -11.56 -3.04
CA LEU A 121 -22.85 -10.43 -2.91
C LEU A 121 -22.86 -9.88 -1.47
N GLN A 122 -24.04 -9.69 -0.88
CA GLN A 122 -24.16 -9.28 0.52
C GLN A 122 -23.60 -10.34 1.47
N GLY A 123 -23.76 -11.62 1.16
CA GLY A 123 -23.25 -12.73 1.97
C GLY A 123 -21.72 -12.73 2.10
N TYR A 124 -20.97 -12.42 1.03
CA TYR A 124 -19.49 -12.28 1.10
C TYR A 124 -19.09 -11.11 2.00
N VAL A 125 -19.80 -10.00 1.90
CA VAL A 125 -19.52 -8.82 2.73
C VAL A 125 -19.83 -9.10 4.19
N ASP A 126 -20.96 -9.76 4.49
CA ASP A 126 -21.34 -10.13 5.85
C ASP A 126 -20.33 -11.12 6.47
N GLN A 127 -19.80 -12.04 5.66
CA GLN A 127 -18.75 -12.95 6.08
C GLN A 127 -17.46 -12.19 6.39
N ALA A 128 -17.02 -11.29 5.50
CA ALA A 128 -15.85 -10.48 5.72
C ALA A 128 -15.97 -9.59 6.97
N PHE A 129 -17.14 -9.02 7.23
CA PHE A 129 -17.42 -8.28 8.46
C PHE A 129 -17.27 -9.16 9.71
N LYS A 130 -17.76 -10.39 9.67
CA LYS A 130 -17.61 -11.33 10.80
C LYS A 130 -16.16 -11.62 11.10
N GLU A 131 -15.36 -11.86 10.07
CA GLU A 131 -13.96 -12.24 10.19
C GLU A 131 -13.06 -11.05 10.59
N GLU A 132 -13.22 -9.89 9.94
CA GLU A 132 -12.28 -8.78 10.06
C GLU A 132 -12.68 -7.75 11.13
N PHE A 133 -13.97 -7.49 11.29
CA PHE A 133 -14.47 -6.48 12.24
C PHE A 133 -14.92 -7.11 13.56
N PHE A 134 -15.92 -7.99 13.51
CA PHE A 134 -16.48 -8.57 14.73
C PHE A 134 -15.58 -9.63 15.36
N LYS A 135 -14.73 -10.30 14.55
CA LYS A 135 -13.84 -11.40 14.97
C LYS A 135 -14.56 -12.50 15.73
N VAL A 136 -15.76 -12.82 15.27
CA VAL A 136 -16.65 -13.83 15.85
C VAL A 136 -16.64 -15.11 15.02
N LYS A 137 -17.15 -16.20 15.61
CA LYS A 137 -17.23 -17.49 14.93
C LYS A 137 -18.23 -17.45 13.77
N PRO A 138 -18.07 -18.32 12.75
CA PRO A 138 -18.96 -18.34 11.58
C PRO A 138 -20.46 -18.53 11.92
N GLU A 139 -20.77 -19.24 13.00
CA GLU A 139 -22.15 -19.52 13.44
C GLU A 139 -22.84 -18.31 14.09
N GLU A 140 -22.05 -17.36 14.57
CA GLU A 140 -22.58 -16.17 15.22
C GLU A 140 -23.16 -15.19 14.20
N LYS A 141 -24.24 -14.52 14.56
CA LYS A 141 -24.88 -13.49 13.75
C LYS A 141 -24.76 -12.15 14.48
N PRO A 142 -23.68 -11.41 14.22
CA PRO A 142 -23.52 -10.10 14.83
C PRO A 142 -24.60 -9.14 14.34
N GLU A 143 -25.07 -8.27 15.23
CA GLU A 143 -25.99 -7.20 14.87
C GLU A 143 -25.21 -5.97 14.43
N TYR A 144 -25.53 -5.46 13.25
CA TYR A 144 -24.97 -4.22 12.73
C TYR A 144 -25.62 -3.01 13.41
N ASN A 145 -24.81 -2.05 13.84
CA ASN A 145 -25.33 -0.71 14.11
C ASN A 145 -25.56 0.05 12.78
N GLY A 146 -26.17 1.25 12.87
CA GLY A 146 -26.52 2.02 11.67
C GLY A 146 -25.34 2.35 10.77
N VAL A 147 -24.19 2.69 11.35
CA VAL A 147 -22.95 3.05 10.59
C VAL A 147 -22.36 1.81 9.92
N GLN A 148 -22.31 0.68 10.64
CA GLN A 148 -21.83 -0.59 10.10
C GLN A 148 -22.71 -1.10 8.96
N LEU A 149 -24.04 -0.92 9.07
CA LEU A 149 -24.96 -1.27 8.00
C LEU A 149 -24.73 -0.43 6.73
N ILE A 150 -24.48 0.87 6.89
CA ILE A 150 -24.14 1.75 5.75
C ILE A 150 -22.83 1.28 5.11
N ASN A 151 -21.77 1.04 5.90
CA ASN A 151 -20.50 0.55 5.38
C ASN A 151 -20.64 -0.78 4.65
N SER A 152 -21.43 -1.73 5.19
CA SER A 152 -21.72 -3.00 4.53
C SER A 152 -22.36 -2.80 3.15
N LYS A 153 -23.33 -1.89 3.03
CA LYS A 153 -23.98 -1.57 1.75
C LYS A 153 -23.03 -0.90 0.76
N VAL A 154 -22.16 -0.02 1.24
CA VAL A 154 -21.13 0.62 0.38
C VAL A 154 -20.13 -0.41 -0.12
N ILE A 155 -19.64 -1.31 0.75
CA ILE A 155 -18.71 -2.37 0.35
C ILE A 155 -19.36 -3.33 -0.64
N THR A 156 -20.65 -3.69 -0.46
CA THR A 156 -21.40 -4.50 -1.43
C THR A 156 -21.49 -3.79 -2.79
N SER A 157 -21.71 -2.47 -2.80
CA SER A 157 -21.69 -1.67 -4.03
C SER A 157 -20.30 -1.67 -4.69
N TYR A 158 -19.22 -1.57 -3.90
CA TYR A 158 -17.85 -1.64 -4.38
C TYR A 158 -17.50 -3.01 -4.97
N LEU A 159 -17.92 -4.09 -4.32
CA LEU A 159 -17.76 -5.44 -4.87
C LEU A 159 -18.46 -5.58 -6.23
N ARG A 160 -19.66 -5.00 -6.36
CA ARG A 160 -20.39 -4.96 -7.64
C ARG A 160 -19.66 -4.15 -8.71
N GLN A 161 -19.03 -3.02 -8.34
CA GLN A 161 -18.23 -2.22 -9.27
C GLN A 161 -16.99 -2.97 -9.75
N LEU A 162 -16.31 -3.69 -8.84
CA LEU A 162 -15.19 -4.56 -9.19
C LEU A 162 -15.61 -5.62 -10.23
N LEU A 163 -16.69 -6.35 -9.98
CA LEU A 163 -17.19 -7.38 -10.89
C LEU A 163 -17.63 -6.81 -12.25
N ARG A 164 -18.20 -5.60 -12.30
CA ARG A 164 -18.54 -4.93 -13.56
C ARG A 164 -17.30 -4.51 -14.36
N ASN A 165 -16.26 -4.02 -13.69
CA ASN A 165 -15.00 -3.73 -14.34
C ASN A 165 -14.39 -4.99 -14.94
N ASP A 166 -14.43 -6.10 -14.20
CA ASP A 166 -13.91 -7.39 -14.67
C ASP A 166 -14.77 -8.00 -15.78
N LEU A 167 -16.06 -7.74 -15.81
CA LEU A 167 -16.93 -8.17 -16.93
C LEU A 167 -16.46 -7.58 -18.26
N GLN A 168 -15.92 -6.37 -18.28
CA GLN A 168 -15.33 -5.77 -19.47
C GLN A 168 -13.98 -6.39 -19.85
N TYR A 169 -13.24 -6.89 -18.85
CA TYR A 169 -11.92 -7.52 -19.05
C TYR A 169 -12.02 -9.00 -19.38
N ALA A 170 -13.05 -9.71 -18.92
CA ALA A 170 -13.24 -11.15 -19.12
C ALA A 170 -13.26 -11.57 -20.62
N PRO A 171 -12.81 -12.80 -20.98
CA PRO A 171 -12.35 -13.85 -20.07
C PRO A 171 -10.89 -13.65 -19.63
N PHE A 172 -10.56 -14.16 -18.44
CA PHE A 172 -9.20 -14.16 -17.90
C PHE A 172 -9.02 -15.33 -16.92
N GLU A 173 -7.77 -15.73 -16.71
CA GLU A 173 -7.41 -16.75 -15.73
C GLU A 173 -7.07 -16.08 -14.40
N MET A 174 -7.71 -16.47 -13.30
CA MET A 174 -7.34 -16.07 -11.97
C MET A 174 -6.12 -16.88 -11.51
N VAL A 175 -4.98 -16.23 -11.35
CA VAL A 175 -3.73 -16.88 -10.93
C VAL A 175 -3.67 -17.01 -9.42
N ALA A 176 -3.91 -15.91 -8.70
CA ALA A 176 -3.94 -15.92 -7.24
C ALA A 176 -4.64 -14.68 -6.67
N MET A 177 -5.15 -14.83 -5.44
CA MET A 177 -5.64 -13.76 -4.57
C MET A 177 -4.83 -13.75 -3.28
N GLU A 178 -4.57 -12.55 -2.71
CA GLU A 178 -3.86 -12.34 -1.45
C GLU A 178 -2.55 -13.17 -1.35
N GLN A 179 -1.79 -13.18 -2.44
CA GLN A 179 -0.60 -14.03 -2.55
C GLN A 179 0.64 -13.34 -1.98
N ALA A 180 1.24 -13.97 -0.98
CA ALA A 180 2.55 -13.54 -0.48
C ALA A 180 3.65 -13.81 -1.51
N VAL A 181 4.43 -12.77 -1.81
CA VAL A 181 5.59 -12.86 -2.73
C VAL A 181 6.81 -12.23 -2.08
N SER A 182 7.98 -12.76 -2.39
CA SER A 182 9.24 -12.17 -1.93
C SER A 182 10.41 -12.53 -2.83
N GLU A 183 11.42 -11.67 -2.83
CA GLU A 183 12.74 -11.94 -3.43
C GLU A 183 13.87 -11.56 -2.46
N LYS A 184 15.05 -12.16 -2.66
CA LYS A 184 16.27 -11.78 -1.94
C LYS A 184 17.09 -10.86 -2.82
N ILE A 185 17.53 -9.72 -2.25
CA ILE A 185 18.40 -8.76 -2.92
C ILE A 185 19.65 -8.57 -2.08
N THR A 186 20.82 -8.69 -2.72
CA THR A 186 22.10 -8.38 -2.09
C THR A 186 22.51 -6.96 -2.46
N ILE A 187 22.78 -6.14 -1.47
CA ILE A 187 23.23 -4.76 -1.56
C ILE A 187 24.68 -4.65 -1.06
N GLN A 188 25.36 -3.59 -1.46
CA GLN A 188 26.67 -3.25 -0.90
C GLN A 188 26.46 -2.26 0.24
N THR A 189 27.07 -2.53 1.37
CA THR A 189 27.02 -1.68 2.55
C THR A 189 28.42 -1.37 3.04
N ASP A 190 28.54 -0.43 3.99
CA ASP A 190 29.81 -0.07 4.61
C ASP A 190 30.48 -1.28 5.32
N LEU A 191 29.69 -2.29 5.68
CA LEU A 191 30.13 -3.55 6.32
C LEU A 191 30.33 -4.70 5.32
N GLY A 192 30.20 -4.45 4.02
CA GLY A 192 30.26 -5.45 2.95
C GLY A 192 28.91 -5.86 2.37
N PRO A 193 28.85 -6.96 1.61
CA PRO A 193 27.62 -7.40 0.99
C PRO A 193 26.60 -7.85 2.05
N PHE A 194 25.36 -7.35 1.93
CA PHE A 194 24.27 -7.68 2.82
C PHE A 194 23.02 -8.08 2.03
N THR A 195 22.35 -9.16 2.43
CA THR A 195 21.19 -9.67 1.72
C THR A 195 19.93 -9.45 2.56
N VAL A 196 18.95 -8.77 1.95
CA VAL A 196 17.63 -8.52 2.52
C VAL A 196 16.53 -9.23 1.73
N ARG A 197 15.39 -9.44 2.36
CA ARG A 197 14.20 -9.96 1.68
C ARG A 197 13.21 -8.84 1.46
N LEU A 198 12.87 -8.58 0.18
CA LEU A 198 11.80 -7.67 -0.22
C LEU A 198 10.53 -8.46 -0.50
N GLY A 199 9.37 -7.91 -0.25
CA GLY A 199 8.11 -8.55 -0.61
C GLY A 199 6.92 -8.04 0.18
N GLY A 200 5.83 -8.77 0.05
CA GLY A 200 4.54 -8.49 0.70
C GLY A 200 3.45 -9.34 0.10
N THR A 201 2.22 -8.88 0.21
CA THR A 201 1.06 -9.59 -0.34
C THR A 201 0.53 -8.82 -1.55
N ILE A 202 0.35 -9.53 -2.66
CA ILE A 202 -0.32 -9.01 -3.86
C ILE A 202 -1.81 -9.31 -3.73
N ASP A 203 -2.65 -8.30 -3.85
CA ASP A 203 -4.10 -8.44 -3.70
C ASP A 203 -4.67 -9.42 -4.72
N ARG A 204 -4.24 -9.30 -5.99
CA ARG A 204 -4.68 -10.18 -7.06
C ARG A 204 -3.66 -10.31 -8.17
N MET A 205 -3.51 -11.52 -8.70
CA MET A 205 -2.83 -11.83 -9.96
C MET A 205 -3.79 -12.52 -10.90
N ASP A 206 -3.89 -12.04 -12.13
CA ASP A 206 -4.65 -12.68 -13.20
C ASP A 206 -3.85 -12.69 -14.50
N ALA A 207 -4.17 -13.64 -15.37
CA ALA A 207 -3.51 -13.79 -16.66
C ALA A 207 -4.52 -13.70 -17.80
N LYS A 208 -4.13 -13.02 -18.85
CA LYS A 208 -4.86 -13.00 -20.12
C LYS A 208 -3.87 -13.04 -21.25
N GLU A 209 -4.03 -14.01 -22.16
CA GLU A 209 -3.07 -14.27 -23.23
C GLU A 209 -1.65 -14.51 -22.65
N SER A 210 -0.67 -13.70 -23.03
CA SER A 210 0.73 -13.80 -22.59
C SER A 210 1.09 -12.77 -21.50
N THR A 211 0.09 -12.20 -20.82
CA THR A 211 0.29 -11.11 -19.83
C THR A 211 -0.22 -11.53 -18.47
N LEU A 212 0.64 -11.46 -17.46
CA LEU A 212 0.30 -11.52 -16.04
C LEU A 212 0.01 -10.11 -15.56
N ARG A 213 -1.22 -9.85 -15.11
CA ARG A 213 -1.60 -8.57 -14.50
C ARG A 213 -1.50 -8.69 -12.98
N ILE A 214 -0.87 -7.69 -12.37
CA ILE A 214 -0.79 -7.53 -10.92
C ILE A 214 -1.71 -6.39 -10.55
N VAL A 215 -2.77 -6.70 -9.84
CA VAL A 215 -3.80 -5.71 -9.47
C VAL A 215 -3.73 -5.44 -7.98
N ASP A 216 -3.63 -4.16 -7.64
CA ASP A 216 -3.73 -3.66 -6.28
C ASP A 216 -5.03 -2.86 -6.16
N TYR A 217 -5.88 -3.19 -5.19
CA TYR A 217 -7.17 -2.56 -4.97
C TYR A 217 -7.05 -1.34 -4.06
N LYS A 218 -7.71 -0.25 -4.46
CA LYS A 218 -7.79 0.95 -3.64
C LYS A 218 -9.25 1.40 -3.46
N THR A 219 -9.72 1.32 -2.23
CA THR A 219 -11.07 1.77 -1.84
C THR A 219 -11.15 3.29 -1.67
N GLY A 220 -10.01 3.96 -1.57
CA GLY A 220 -9.91 5.42 -1.45
C GLY A 220 -8.74 5.99 -2.23
N GLY A 221 -8.51 7.31 -2.11
CA GLY A 221 -7.45 8.02 -2.81
C GLY A 221 -7.79 8.36 -4.26
N ASN A 222 -6.84 8.91 -4.97
CA ASN A 222 -6.99 9.30 -6.37
C ASN A 222 -5.83 8.79 -7.22
N PRO A 223 -6.08 8.39 -8.48
CA PRO A 223 -5.02 8.06 -9.42
C PRO A 223 -3.99 9.19 -9.54
N LYS A 224 -2.73 8.81 -9.59
CA LYS A 224 -1.61 9.72 -9.86
C LYS A 224 -0.91 9.24 -11.12
N ILE A 225 -0.36 10.18 -11.88
CA ILE A 225 0.40 9.89 -13.11
C ILE A 225 1.80 10.45 -12.89
N PRO A 226 2.79 9.62 -12.55
CA PRO A 226 4.18 10.07 -12.42
C PRO A 226 4.77 10.41 -13.79
N ALA A 227 5.60 11.44 -13.85
CA ALA A 227 6.29 11.79 -15.06
C ALA A 227 7.33 10.71 -15.46
N ASN A 228 8.00 10.14 -14.46
CA ASN A 228 9.07 9.15 -14.62
C ASN A 228 9.22 8.28 -13.37
N ILE A 229 10.12 7.30 -13.43
CA ILE A 229 10.42 6.40 -12.30
C ILE A 229 11.02 7.15 -11.10
N GLU A 230 11.79 8.20 -11.33
CA GLU A 230 12.43 8.98 -10.26
C GLU A 230 11.42 9.54 -9.25
N GLN A 231 10.26 10.00 -9.72
CA GLN A 231 9.21 10.55 -8.85
C GLN A 231 8.65 9.53 -7.84
N LEU A 232 8.79 8.24 -8.10
CA LEU A 232 8.39 7.19 -7.15
C LEU A 232 9.30 7.16 -5.92
N PHE A 233 10.56 7.58 -6.07
CA PHE A 233 11.60 7.56 -5.05
C PHE A 233 11.88 8.93 -4.43
N THR A 234 11.44 10.01 -5.07
CA THR A 234 11.69 11.37 -4.58
C THR A 234 10.64 11.77 -3.54
N PRO A 235 11.04 12.08 -2.29
CA PRO A 235 10.12 12.56 -1.27
C PRO A 235 9.35 13.79 -1.73
N SER A 236 8.03 13.73 -1.70
CA SER A 236 7.15 14.87 -2.01
C SER A 236 5.76 14.64 -1.42
N GLU A 237 4.97 15.72 -1.31
CA GLU A 237 3.56 15.63 -0.88
C GLU A 237 2.73 14.75 -1.83
N THR A 238 3.03 14.81 -3.10
CA THR A 238 2.28 14.11 -4.15
C THR A 238 2.93 12.83 -4.64
N ARG A 239 3.96 12.31 -3.95
CA ARG A 239 4.64 11.07 -4.34
C ARG A 239 3.64 9.94 -4.59
N PRO A 240 3.73 9.22 -5.72
CA PRO A 240 2.77 8.17 -6.06
C PRO A 240 3.12 6.84 -5.37
N ASN A 241 2.91 6.78 -4.05
CA ASN A 241 3.25 5.66 -3.17
C ASN A 241 2.57 4.33 -3.55
N TYR A 242 1.34 4.36 -4.08
CA TYR A 242 0.65 3.15 -4.53
C TYR A 242 1.27 2.58 -5.80
N ILE A 243 1.71 3.45 -6.74
CA ILE A 243 2.43 3.01 -7.94
C ILE A 243 3.78 2.40 -7.55
N PHE A 244 4.51 3.00 -6.60
CA PHE A 244 5.74 2.42 -6.07
C PHE A 244 5.50 0.99 -5.53
N GLN A 245 4.44 0.78 -4.76
CA GLN A 245 4.07 -0.54 -4.23
C GLN A 245 3.80 -1.55 -5.35
N THR A 246 2.98 -1.17 -6.31
CA THR A 246 2.60 -2.08 -7.42
C THR A 246 3.79 -2.36 -8.33
N PHE A 247 4.69 -1.39 -8.54
CA PHE A 247 5.92 -1.57 -9.31
C PHE A 247 6.94 -2.46 -8.60
N LEU A 248 7.01 -2.40 -7.26
CA LEU A 248 7.85 -3.33 -6.50
C LEU A 248 7.38 -4.78 -6.70
N TYR A 249 6.08 -5.03 -6.63
CA TYR A 249 5.53 -6.35 -6.91
C TYR A 249 5.75 -6.77 -8.36
N ALA A 250 5.57 -5.86 -9.32
CA ALA A 250 5.85 -6.15 -10.72
C ALA A 250 7.33 -6.51 -10.95
N SER A 251 8.26 -5.80 -10.31
CA SER A 251 9.68 -6.10 -10.36
C SER A 251 10.03 -7.49 -9.80
N ILE A 252 9.39 -7.89 -8.68
CA ILE A 252 9.56 -9.23 -8.12
C ILE A 252 9.05 -10.29 -9.11
N MET A 253 7.86 -10.07 -9.66
CA MET A 253 7.24 -11.04 -10.57
C MET A 253 7.94 -11.16 -11.93
N CYS A 254 8.52 -10.09 -12.46
CA CYS A 254 9.33 -10.16 -13.70
C CYS A 254 10.49 -11.17 -13.59
N ARG A 255 10.98 -11.40 -12.38
CA ARG A 255 12.09 -12.35 -12.15
C ARG A 255 11.66 -13.77 -11.80
N GLN A 256 10.40 -13.95 -11.45
CA GLN A 256 9.87 -15.26 -11.01
C GLN A 256 9.10 -16.00 -12.09
N GLN A 257 8.79 -15.34 -13.20
CA GLN A 257 8.01 -15.94 -14.29
C GLN A 257 8.36 -15.29 -15.64
N THR A 258 7.85 -15.84 -16.73
CA THR A 258 8.24 -15.47 -18.11
C THR A 258 7.20 -14.67 -18.89
N LEU A 259 5.98 -14.53 -18.36
CA LEU A 259 4.94 -13.71 -18.99
C LEU A 259 5.30 -12.22 -18.91
N LYS A 260 4.71 -11.41 -19.76
CA LYS A 260 4.74 -9.95 -19.60
C LYS A 260 4.03 -9.58 -18.30
N VAL A 261 4.62 -8.72 -17.48
CA VAL A 261 4.00 -8.25 -16.23
C VAL A 261 3.40 -6.88 -16.45
N ALA A 262 2.09 -6.74 -16.19
CA ALA A 262 1.35 -5.50 -16.29
C ALA A 262 0.83 -5.07 -14.90
N PRO A 263 1.46 -4.10 -14.23
CA PRO A 263 0.96 -3.57 -12.98
C PRO A 263 -0.31 -2.75 -13.19
N ALA A 264 -1.28 -2.89 -12.30
CA ALA A 264 -2.56 -2.19 -12.36
C ALA A 264 -3.00 -1.69 -10.98
N LEU A 265 -3.59 -0.50 -10.93
CA LEU A 265 -4.19 0.09 -9.73
C LEU A 265 -5.69 0.27 -9.96
N LEU A 266 -6.48 -0.51 -9.25
CA LEU A 266 -7.93 -0.46 -9.40
C LEU A 266 -8.56 0.37 -8.27
N TYR A 267 -8.87 1.63 -8.56
CA TYR A 267 -9.61 2.52 -7.68
C TYR A 267 -11.11 2.21 -7.77
N ILE A 268 -11.61 1.46 -6.81
CA ILE A 268 -12.95 0.86 -6.83
C ILE A 268 -14.05 1.91 -6.99
N HIS A 269 -13.96 3.03 -6.28
CA HIS A 269 -14.95 4.10 -6.36
C HIS A 269 -15.02 4.77 -7.74
N ARG A 270 -14.00 4.58 -8.60
CA ARG A 270 -13.98 5.07 -10.00
C ARG A 270 -14.38 4.00 -11.02
N ALA A 271 -14.35 2.74 -10.64
CA ALA A 271 -14.66 1.60 -11.50
C ALA A 271 -16.16 1.54 -11.90
N ALA A 272 -17.00 2.47 -11.43
CA ALA A 272 -18.38 2.64 -11.88
C ALA A 272 -18.49 3.23 -13.29
N SER A 273 -17.43 3.91 -13.77
CA SER A 273 -17.42 4.51 -15.12
C SER A 273 -16.96 3.50 -16.16
N ASP A 274 -17.72 3.38 -17.26
CA ASP A 274 -17.37 2.48 -18.38
C ASP A 274 -16.06 2.87 -19.09
N SER A 275 -15.62 4.13 -18.93
CA SER A 275 -14.34 4.62 -19.47
C SER A 275 -13.15 4.41 -18.53
N TYR A 276 -13.37 3.87 -17.31
CA TYR A 276 -12.31 3.68 -16.35
C TYR A 276 -11.41 2.49 -16.73
N SER A 277 -10.09 2.71 -16.63
CA SER A 277 -9.08 1.68 -16.80
C SER A 277 -8.17 1.63 -15.57
N PRO A 278 -7.85 0.46 -15.03
CA PRO A 278 -6.90 0.29 -13.93
C PRO A 278 -5.42 0.36 -14.38
N VAL A 279 -5.16 0.51 -15.69
CA VAL A 279 -3.82 0.58 -16.25
C VAL A 279 -3.10 1.80 -15.69
N ILE A 280 -1.90 1.58 -15.16
CA ILE A 280 -1.05 2.68 -14.69
C ILE A 280 -0.48 3.42 -15.91
N GLU A 281 -0.55 4.73 -15.89
CA GLU A 281 0.02 5.58 -16.93
C GLU A 281 1.17 6.42 -16.38
N MET A 282 2.16 6.68 -17.23
CA MET A 282 3.31 7.54 -16.94
C MET A 282 3.46 8.60 -18.02
N GLY A 283 4.00 9.76 -17.66
CA GLY A 283 4.35 10.81 -18.61
C GLY A 283 4.20 12.23 -18.05
N GLU A 284 4.93 13.14 -18.65
CA GLU A 284 4.98 14.56 -18.27
C GLU A 284 3.59 15.24 -18.38
N PRO A 285 3.29 16.22 -17.53
CA PRO A 285 2.07 17.01 -17.66
C PRO A 285 1.91 17.57 -19.08
N ARG A 286 0.69 17.51 -19.62
CA ARG A 286 0.35 17.98 -20.96
C ARG A 286 0.98 17.20 -22.14
N GLN A 287 1.71 16.12 -21.87
CA GLN A 287 2.22 15.19 -22.88
C GLN A 287 1.32 13.94 -22.96
N PRO A 288 1.32 13.21 -24.09
CA PRO A 288 0.68 11.90 -24.17
C PRO A 288 1.18 10.97 -23.07
N LYS A 289 0.26 10.22 -22.45
CA LYS A 289 0.62 9.27 -21.41
C LYS A 289 0.96 7.92 -22.01
N ILE A 290 1.91 7.24 -21.40
CA ILE A 290 2.37 5.91 -21.79
C ILE A 290 1.76 4.91 -20.82
N PRO A 291 0.90 4.00 -21.27
CA PRO A 291 0.36 2.94 -20.42
C PRO A 291 1.45 1.90 -20.10
N VAL A 292 1.53 1.49 -18.84
CA VAL A 292 2.49 0.49 -18.37
C VAL A 292 1.88 -0.91 -18.55
N ASN A 293 1.76 -1.36 -19.80
CA ASN A 293 1.25 -2.69 -20.16
C ASN A 293 2.33 -3.78 -20.11
N ASN A 294 3.59 -3.40 -19.98
CA ASN A 294 4.72 -4.31 -19.81
C ASN A 294 5.77 -3.61 -18.94
N PHE A 295 5.93 -4.08 -17.71
CA PHE A 295 6.83 -3.49 -16.75
C PHE A 295 8.31 -3.68 -17.10
N THR A 296 8.66 -4.68 -17.91
CA THR A 296 10.05 -4.94 -18.31
C THR A 296 10.76 -3.71 -18.87
N PHE A 297 10.02 -2.80 -19.54
CA PHE A 297 10.61 -1.56 -20.08
C PHE A 297 11.04 -0.55 -19.01
N PHE A 298 10.55 -0.71 -17.78
CA PHE A 298 10.80 0.18 -16.64
C PHE A 298 11.63 -0.50 -15.55
N GLU A 299 11.82 -1.82 -15.65
CA GLU A 299 12.41 -2.65 -14.58
C GLU A 299 13.82 -2.22 -14.24
N ASP A 300 14.70 -2.04 -15.21
CA ASP A 300 16.12 -1.73 -14.98
C ASP A 300 16.29 -0.40 -14.21
N GLU A 301 15.58 0.65 -14.63
CA GLU A 301 15.64 1.93 -13.94
C GLU A 301 15.04 1.83 -12.53
N PHE A 302 13.89 1.16 -12.39
CA PHE A 302 13.26 0.98 -11.10
C PHE A 302 14.18 0.22 -10.13
N ARG A 303 14.79 -0.88 -10.57
CA ARG A 303 15.69 -1.70 -9.75
C ARG A 303 16.96 -0.96 -9.35
N LYS A 304 17.54 -0.20 -10.26
CA LYS A 304 18.72 0.64 -9.96
C LYS A 304 18.41 1.61 -8.82
N ARG A 305 17.27 2.30 -8.89
CA ARG A 305 16.85 3.24 -7.84
C ARG A 305 16.46 2.52 -6.55
N LEU A 306 15.84 1.35 -6.65
CA LEU A 306 15.52 0.51 -5.50
C LEU A 306 16.78 0.07 -4.76
N GLN A 307 17.80 -0.36 -5.50
CA GLN A 307 19.09 -0.72 -4.92
C GLN A 307 19.73 0.47 -4.18
N THR A 308 19.77 1.65 -4.80
CA THR A 308 20.27 2.88 -4.16
C THR A 308 19.50 3.21 -2.89
N LEU A 309 18.16 3.08 -2.90
CA LEU A 309 17.33 3.29 -1.71
C LEU A 309 17.68 2.30 -0.59
N LEU A 310 17.88 1.02 -0.94
CA LEU A 310 18.24 0.01 0.04
C LEU A 310 19.63 0.27 0.64
N GLU A 311 20.61 0.61 -0.20
CA GLU A 311 21.97 0.99 0.25
C GLU A 311 21.92 2.20 1.18
N GLU A 312 21.11 3.21 0.88
CA GLU A 312 20.87 4.37 1.75
C GLU A 312 20.26 3.97 3.12
N ILE A 313 19.27 3.06 3.12
CA ILE A 313 18.64 2.60 4.37
C ILE A 313 19.68 1.94 5.29
N PHE A 314 20.64 1.20 4.74
CA PHE A 314 21.64 0.46 5.51
C PHE A 314 23.00 1.17 5.64
N SER A 315 23.20 2.34 5.03
CA SER A 315 24.40 3.16 5.21
C SER A 315 24.44 3.82 6.60
N GLU A 316 25.61 3.85 7.22
CA GLU A 316 25.84 4.52 8.50
C GLU A 316 25.80 6.05 8.38
N ASN A 317 26.10 6.58 7.17
CA ASN A 317 26.22 8.01 6.92
C ASN A 317 24.86 8.71 6.74
N GLU A 318 23.76 7.97 6.63
CA GLU A 318 22.43 8.51 6.39
C GLU A 318 21.56 8.45 7.66
N PRO A 319 21.44 9.54 8.42
CA PRO A 319 20.68 9.56 9.66
C PRO A 319 19.17 9.43 9.41
N PHE A 320 18.43 9.05 10.45
CA PHE A 320 16.97 9.09 10.44
C PHE A 320 16.46 10.50 10.76
N THR A 321 16.06 11.24 9.74
CA THR A 321 15.64 12.63 9.82
C THR A 321 14.12 12.78 9.76
N GLN A 322 13.60 13.87 10.32
CA GLN A 322 12.21 14.28 10.13
C GLN A 322 11.96 14.68 8.67
N THR A 323 10.76 14.37 8.18
CA THR A 323 10.31 14.90 6.89
C THR A 323 10.20 16.43 6.92
N GLU A 324 10.42 17.06 5.78
CA GLU A 324 10.16 18.49 5.59
C GLU A 324 8.67 18.77 5.32
N ASP A 325 7.93 17.78 4.85
CA ASP A 325 6.50 17.86 4.60
C ASP A 325 5.69 17.76 5.90
N ILE A 326 5.35 18.93 6.46
CA ILE A 326 4.59 19.04 7.71
C ILE A 326 3.17 18.45 7.57
N LYS A 327 2.60 18.43 6.37
CA LYS A 327 1.27 17.84 6.15
C LYS A 327 1.26 16.35 6.46
N LYS A 328 2.35 15.64 6.17
CA LYS A 328 2.50 14.23 6.53
C LYS A 328 2.55 14.01 8.05
N CYS A 329 3.00 15.01 8.80
CA CYS A 329 3.04 14.95 10.27
C CYS A 329 1.65 15.05 10.91
N SER A 330 0.68 15.70 10.25
CA SER A 330 -0.67 15.90 10.80
C SER A 330 -1.38 14.58 11.13
N TYR A 331 -1.10 13.53 10.35
CA TYR A 331 -1.67 12.18 10.49
C TYR A 331 -0.65 11.15 10.98
N CYS A 332 0.48 11.61 11.55
CA CYS A 332 1.54 10.72 12.00
C CYS A 332 1.33 10.31 13.45
N ASP A 333 1.41 9.01 13.72
CA ASP A 333 1.28 8.43 15.05
C ASP A 333 2.33 8.99 16.03
N PHE A 334 3.46 9.44 15.52
CA PHE A 334 4.61 9.92 16.30
C PHE A 334 4.71 11.45 16.36
N LYS A 335 3.68 12.21 15.94
CA LYS A 335 3.72 13.68 15.91
C LYS A 335 4.05 14.30 17.26
N ALA A 336 3.54 13.72 18.35
CA ALA A 336 3.82 14.21 19.70
C ALA A 336 5.31 14.06 20.09
N ILE A 337 5.95 12.93 19.72
CA ILE A 337 7.38 12.68 19.93
C ILE A 337 8.20 13.66 19.09
N CYS A 338 7.76 13.93 17.87
CA CYS A 338 8.41 14.82 16.93
C CYS A 338 8.17 16.31 17.23
N LYS A 339 7.30 16.66 18.18
CA LYS A 339 6.89 18.04 18.48
C LYS A 339 6.35 18.79 17.25
N ARG A 340 5.54 18.08 16.44
CA ARG A 340 4.95 18.56 15.18
C ARG A 340 3.42 18.62 15.28
#